data_54b63ffc4072df955803406bab467958
#
_entry.id   54b63ffc4072df955803406bab467958
#
_cell.length_a   1.000
_cell.length_b   1.000
_cell.length_c   1.000
_cell.angle_alpha   90.00
_cell.angle_beta   90.00
_cell.angle_gamma   90.00
#
_symmetry.space_group_name_H-M   'P 1'
#
loop_
_entity.id
_entity.type
_entity.pdbx_description
1 polymer ?
#
loop_
_entity_poly.entity_id
_entity_poly.type
_entity_poly.pdbx_seq_one_letter_code
_entity_poly.pdbx_strand_id
1 'polypeptide(L)'
;DNVVQANNLAATVENPAAFNQAYNVACGDSVNLNEMTSMLRGYLAGHDPKIATVDPKHGPTRAGDIPHSMASIGKAVRLLGYKPRVLFSEGLGHAVKWYVNNL
;
A
#
# COMPACT_ATOMS: atom_id res chain seq x y z
N ASP A 1 3.14 -2.46 -8.36
CA ASP A 1 2.35 -2.17 -9.58
C ASP A 1 1.91 -0.70 -9.66
N ASN A 2 1.30 -0.13 -8.62
CA ASN A 2 0.84 1.27 -8.63
C ASN A 2 1.97 2.28 -8.86
N VAL A 3 3.13 2.09 -8.22
CA VAL A 3 4.30 2.96 -8.39
C VAL A 3 4.85 2.86 -9.82
N VAL A 4 4.91 1.66 -10.38
CA VAL A 4 5.34 1.44 -11.78
C VAL A 4 4.38 2.14 -12.74
N GLN A 5 3.07 2.02 -12.52
CA GLN A 5 2.06 2.74 -13.30
C GLN A 5 2.29 4.25 -13.25
N ALA A 6 2.47 4.81 -12.05
CA ALA A 6 2.65 6.26 -11.88
C ALA A 6 3.91 6.76 -12.60
N ASN A 7 5.01 6.01 -12.53
CA ASN A 7 6.24 6.34 -13.25
C ASN A 7 6.05 6.29 -14.77
N ASN A 8 5.38 5.27 -15.29
CA ASN A 8 5.09 5.18 -16.72
C ASN A 8 4.20 6.34 -17.19
N LEU A 9 3.16 6.68 -16.42
CA LEU A 9 2.29 7.81 -16.73
C LEU A 9 3.05 9.13 -16.70
N ALA A 10 3.91 9.35 -15.71
CA ALA A 10 4.74 10.56 -15.62
C ALA A 10 5.72 10.68 -16.80
N ALA A 11 6.23 9.56 -17.30
CA ALA A 11 7.15 9.54 -18.43
C ALA A 11 6.45 9.75 -19.79
N THR A 12 5.15 9.47 -19.90
CA THR A 12 4.41 9.48 -21.17
C THR A 12 3.32 10.53 -21.24
N VAL A 13 3.07 11.29 -20.15
CA VAL A 13 2.05 12.35 -20.14
C VAL A 13 2.44 13.48 -21.09
N GLU A 14 1.48 13.90 -21.90
CA GLU A 14 1.69 15.00 -22.88
C GLU A 14 1.23 16.36 -22.34
N ASN A 15 0.46 16.38 -21.25
CA ASN A 15 -0.05 17.60 -20.66
C ASN A 15 1.09 18.42 -19.99
N PRO A 16 1.44 19.63 -20.48
CA PRO A 16 2.52 20.44 -19.90
C PRO A 16 2.28 20.80 -18.43
N ALA A 17 1.03 20.88 -17.97
CA ALA A 17 0.69 21.16 -16.58
C ALA A 17 1.13 20.03 -15.62
N ALA A 18 1.43 18.84 -16.15
CA ALA A 18 1.93 17.72 -15.38
C ALA A 18 3.45 17.76 -15.16
N PHE A 19 4.18 18.58 -15.92
CA PHE A 19 5.64 18.60 -15.88
C PHE A 19 6.17 19.34 -14.66
N ASN A 20 7.34 18.93 -14.18
CA ASN A 20 8.03 19.53 -13.03
C ASN A 20 7.17 19.61 -11.76
N GLN A 21 6.34 18.58 -11.54
CA GLN A 21 5.45 18.47 -10.40
C GLN A 21 5.85 17.30 -9.50
N ALA A 22 5.62 17.45 -8.20
CA ALA A 22 5.66 16.35 -7.25
C ALA A 22 4.27 15.71 -7.12
N TYR A 23 4.22 14.38 -7.06
CA TYR A 23 2.98 13.61 -6.97
C TYR A 23 3.01 12.65 -5.79
N ASN A 24 1.92 12.61 -5.03
CA ASN A 24 1.68 11.51 -4.11
C ASN A 24 1.16 10.30 -4.89
N VAL A 25 1.74 9.14 -4.63
CA VAL A 25 1.33 7.85 -5.19
C VAL A 25 0.91 6.94 -4.05
N ALA A 26 -0.36 6.65 -3.96
CA ALA A 26 -0.97 5.81 -2.93
C ALA A 26 -2.20 5.09 -3.50
N CYS A 27 -2.84 4.27 -2.70
CA CYS A 27 -4.09 3.59 -3.10
C CYS A 27 -5.34 4.49 -2.89
N GLY A 28 -5.20 5.62 -2.20
CA GLY A 28 -6.34 6.46 -1.80
C GLY A 28 -7.15 5.86 -0.66
N ASP A 29 -6.61 4.89 0.04
CA ASP A 29 -7.20 4.13 1.14
C ASP A 29 -6.35 4.24 2.40
N SER A 30 -6.95 4.06 3.56
CA SER A 30 -6.25 4.05 4.84
C SER A 30 -6.50 2.72 5.57
N VAL A 31 -5.43 2.14 6.11
CA VAL A 31 -5.48 0.89 6.86
C VAL A 31 -4.73 1.09 8.17
N ASN A 32 -5.36 0.79 9.29
CA ASN A 32 -4.68 0.81 10.58
C ASN A 32 -3.85 -0.46 10.82
N LEU A 33 -2.95 -0.41 11.81
CA LEU A 33 -2.03 -1.52 12.10
C LEU A 33 -2.76 -2.81 12.52
N ASN A 34 -3.90 -2.70 13.22
CA ASN A 34 -4.67 -3.87 13.63
C ASN A 34 -5.33 -4.55 12.43
N GLU A 35 -5.89 -3.77 11.51
CA GLU A 35 -6.45 -4.27 10.25
C GLU A 35 -5.37 -4.93 9.40
N MET A 36 -4.23 -4.28 9.23
CA MET A 36 -3.08 -4.84 8.51
C MET A 36 -2.62 -6.16 9.13
N THR A 37 -2.49 -6.22 10.46
CA THR A 37 -2.08 -7.42 11.18
C THR A 37 -3.10 -8.55 11.02
N SER A 38 -4.40 -8.23 11.05
CA SER A 38 -5.47 -9.22 10.83
C SER A 38 -5.43 -9.79 9.42
N MET A 39 -5.25 -8.94 8.40
CA MET A 39 -5.11 -9.38 7.01
C MET A 39 -3.87 -10.26 6.83
N LEU A 40 -2.72 -9.82 7.38
CA LEU A 40 -1.46 -10.55 7.31
C LEU A 40 -1.58 -11.92 7.94
N ARG A 41 -2.18 -12.00 9.14
CA ARG A 41 -2.46 -13.26 9.84
C ARG A 41 -3.35 -14.18 8.99
N GLY A 42 -4.39 -13.64 8.37
CA GLY A 42 -5.28 -14.39 7.48
C GLY A 42 -4.54 -15.00 6.28
N TYR A 43 -3.71 -14.22 5.61
CA TYR A 43 -2.92 -14.71 4.46
C TYR A 43 -1.89 -15.76 4.88
N LEU A 44 -1.17 -15.53 5.99
CA LEU A 44 -0.15 -16.46 6.48
C LEU A 44 -0.75 -17.76 7.05
N ALA A 45 -1.93 -17.72 7.64
CA ALA A 45 -2.63 -18.91 8.14
C ALA A 45 -2.98 -19.91 7.02
N GLY A 46 -3.07 -19.44 5.77
CA GLY A 46 -3.19 -20.31 4.59
C GLY A 46 -1.95 -21.16 4.32
N HIS A 47 -0.79 -20.75 4.84
CA HIS A 47 0.49 -21.47 4.72
C HIS A 47 0.83 -22.26 5.99
N ASP A 48 0.58 -21.69 7.16
CA ASP A 48 0.70 -22.36 8.47
C ASP A 48 -0.53 -22.05 9.34
N PRO A 49 -1.44 -23.02 9.53
CA PRO A 49 -2.65 -22.83 10.32
C PRO A 49 -2.41 -22.36 11.78
N LYS A 50 -1.23 -22.63 12.35
CA LYS A 50 -0.88 -22.20 13.70
C LYS A 50 -0.86 -20.67 13.82
N ILE A 51 -0.60 -19.96 12.74
CA ILE A 51 -0.56 -18.49 12.71
C ILE A 51 -1.94 -17.88 12.98
N ALA A 52 -3.02 -18.59 12.68
CA ALA A 52 -4.37 -18.11 12.94
C ALA A 52 -4.64 -17.82 14.43
N THR A 53 -3.90 -18.48 15.33
CA THR A 53 -4.05 -18.35 16.79
C THR A 53 -3.02 -17.41 17.42
N VAL A 54 -2.14 -16.82 16.64
CA VAL A 54 -1.12 -15.87 17.14
C VAL A 54 -1.78 -14.51 17.40
N ASP A 55 -1.71 -14.06 18.65
CA ASP A 55 -2.17 -12.74 19.02
C ASP A 55 -1.07 -11.68 18.89
N PRO A 56 -1.37 -10.51 18.30
CA PRO A 56 -0.43 -9.44 18.20
C PRO A 56 -0.10 -8.84 19.59
N LYS A 57 1.17 -8.56 19.85
CA LYS A 57 1.59 -7.85 21.05
C LYS A 57 1.69 -6.35 20.76
N HIS A 58 0.92 -5.55 21.49
CA HIS A 58 0.99 -4.11 21.41
C HIS A 58 2.11 -3.57 22.30
N GLY A 59 3.05 -2.86 21.72
CA GLY A 59 4.07 -2.11 22.45
C GLY A 59 3.58 -0.70 22.86
N PRO A 60 4.39 0.04 23.62
CA PRO A 60 4.10 1.44 23.90
C PRO A 60 4.16 2.29 22.63
N THR A 61 3.40 3.39 22.63
CA THR A 61 3.47 4.38 21.55
C THR A 61 4.90 4.93 21.41
N ARG A 62 5.43 4.93 20.20
CA ARG A 62 6.76 5.48 19.91
C ARG A 62 6.67 6.97 19.64
N ALA A 63 7.65 7.74 20.13
CA ALA A 63 7.74 9.17 19.82
C ALA A 63 7.93 9.37 18.29
N GLY A 64 7.11 10.23 17.70
CA GLY A 64 7.15 10.53 16.27
C GLY A 64 6.27 9.63 15.38
N ASP A 65 5.60 8.62 15.94
CA ASP A 65 4.63 7.85 15.16
C ASP A 65 3.44 8.74 14.78
N ILE A 66 3.07 8.68 13.49
CA ILE A 66 1.90 9.39 12.95
C ILE A 66 0.69 8.44 13.04
N PRO A 67 -0.31 8.73 13.90
CA PRO A 67 -1.45 7.83 14.11
C PRO A 67 -2.35 7.70 12.88
N HIS A 68 -2.35 8.70 12.00
CA HIS A 68 -3.15 8.70 10.77
C HIS A 68 -2.27 9.15 9.60
N SER A 69 -2.12 8.29 8.60
CA SER A 69 -1.38 8.62 7.38
C SER A 69 -2.23 8.26 6.17
N MET A 70 -2.68 9.27 5.45
CA MET A 70 -3.36 9.12 4.17
C MET A 70 -2.87 10.19 3.20
N ALA A 71 -2.41 9.76 2.04
CA ALA A 71 -1.97 10.67 0.99
C ALA A 71 -3.11 10.98 0.02
N SER A 72 -3.34 12.26 -0.27
CA SER A 72 -4.22 12.66 -1.36
C SER A 72 -3.56 12.37 -2.71
N ILE A 73 -4.23 11.57 -3.53
CA ILE A 73 -3.80 11.23 -4.90
C ILE A 73 -4.46 12.10 -5.97
N GLY A 74 -5.29 13.06 -5.58
CA GLY A 74 -6.11 13.85 -6.50
C GLY A 74 -5.30 14.57 -7.58
N LYS A 75 -4.09 15.05 -7.28
CA LYS A 75 -3.20 15.69 -8.26
C LYS A 75 -2.72 14.69 -9.32
N ALA A 76 -2.30 13.50 -8.90
CA ALA A 76 -1.88 12.42 -9.83
C ALA A 76 -3.03 11.96 -10.71
N VAL A 77 -4.24 11.83 -10.15
CA VAL A 77 -5.45 11.48 -10.91
C VAL A 77 -5.74 12.54 -12.00
N ARG A 78 -5.73 13.83 -11.63
CA ARG A 78 -6.09 14.89 -12.58
C ARG A 78 -5.04 15.12 -13.67
N LEU A 79 -3.76 15.11 -13.31
CA LEU A 79 -2.70 15.51 -14.23
C LEU A 79 -2.04 14.34 -14.95
N LEU A 80 -1.94 13.16 -14.32
CA LEU A 80 -1.34 11.97 -14.90
C LEU A 80 -2.35 10.94 -15.38
N GLY A 81 -3.63 11.06 -15.02
CA GLY A 81 -4.60 10.00 -15.23
C GLY A 81 -4.34 8.77 -14.36
N TYR A 82 -3.64 8.95 -13.22
CA TYR A 82 -3.31 7.87 -12.30
C TYR A 82 -4.59 7.24 -11.72
N LYS A 83 -4.65 5.91 -11.74
CA LYS A 83 -5.73 5.15 -11.14
C LYS A 83 -5.13 3.93 -10.43
N PRO A 84 -5.23 3.85 -9.10
CA PRO A 84 -4.74 2.69 -8.37
C PRO A 84 -5.37 1.40 -8.91
N ARG A 85 -4.54 0.42 -9.27
CA ARG A 85 -4.98 -0.87 -9.80
C ARG A 85 -4.98 -1.96 -8.75
N VAL A 86 -4.10 -1.82 -7.76
CA VAL A 86 -3.92 -2.78 -6.67
C VAL A 86 -4.21 -2.05 -5.37
N LEU A 87 -5.22 -2.49 -4.65
CA LEU A 87 -5.56 -1.98 -3.32
C LEU A 87 -4.62 -2.59 -2.26
N PHE A 88 -4.61 -2.01 -1.06
CA PHE A 88 -3.69 -2.44 0.01
C PHE A 88 -3.81 -3.93 0.33
N SER A 89 -5.04 -4.44 0.52
CA SER A 89 -5.27 -5.84 0.86
C SER A 89 -4.73 -6.80 -0.20
N GLU A 90 -5.02 -6.53 -1.48
CA GLU A 90 -4.52 -7.33 -2.60
C GLU A 90 -2.99 -7.29 -2.68
N GLY A 91 -2.40 -6.09 -2.57
CA GLY A 91 -0.95 -5.91 -2.57
C GLY A 91 -0.27 -6.65 -1.41
N LEU A 92 -0.89 -6.66 -0.23
CA LEU A 92 -0.40 -7.42 0.92
C LEU A 92 -0.42 -8.94 0.63
N GLY A 93 -1.49 -9.44 0.01
CA GLY A 93 -1.58 -10.85 -0.40
C GLY A 93 -0.48 -11.23 -1.39
N HIS A 94 -0.20 -10.38 -2.38
CA HIS A 94 0.90 -10.58 -3.34
C HIS A 94 2.26 -10.61 -2.62
N ALA A 95 2.49 -9.70 -1.68
CA ALA A 95 3.72 -9.63 -0.89
C ALA A 95 3.91 -10.90 -0.05
N VAL A 96 2.88 -11.34 0.68
CA VAL A 96 2.93 -12.57 1.48
C VAL A 96 3.28 -13.77 0.61
N LYS A 97 2.60 -13.93 -0.53
CA LYS A 97 2.88 -15.02 -1.46
C LYS A 97 4.33 -15.02 -1.94
N TRP A 98 4.87 -13.85 -2.24
CA TRP A 98 6.26 -13.72 -2.65
C TRP A 98 7.21 -14.11 -1.53
N TYR A 99 7.01 -13.59 -0.31
CA TYR A 99 7.88 -13.88 0.83
C TYR A 99 7.86 -15.37 1.22
N VAL A 100 6.68 -16.00 1.25
CA VAL A 100 6.57 -17.43 1.57
C VAL A 100 7.33 -18.30 0.56
N ASN A 101 7.37 -17.90 -0.72
CA ASN A 101 8.05 -18.67 -1.76
C ASN A 101 9.56 -18.36 -1.89
N ASN A 102 10.06 -17.29 -1.26
CA ASN A 102 11.44 -16.82 -1.44
C ASN A 102 12.24 -16.68 -0.14
N LEU A 103 11.66 -17.01 0.99
CA LEU A 103 12.33 -17.15 2.31
C LEU A 103 12.25 -18.60 2.76
#